data_a45d8873cc333cd2ad8d5b58f65f78d3
#
_entry.id   a45d8873cc333cd2ad8d5b58f65f78d3
#
_cell.length_a   1.000
_cell.length_b   1.000
_cell.length_c   1.000
_cell.angle_alpha   90.00
_cell.angle_beta   90.00
_cell.angle_gamma   90.00
#
_symmetry.space_group_name_H-M   'P 1'
#
loop_
_entity.id
_entity.type
_entity.pdbx_description
1 polymer ?
#
loop_
_entity_poly.entity_id
_entity_poly.type
_entity_poly.pdbx_seq_one_letter_code
_entity_poly.pdbx_strand_id
1 'polypeptide(L)'
;MLAKFAAGALYLLLAVAARSQEGFPLDGTWRGEWGPDGGKSAVVIVMKWDGTNVNGMINPGPNVVRFAGPVLEPSDWTVHIEAQSRDGQPIVIDAKLDDIGSYNRTLSGTWKQAGVEQPFKMARE
;
A
#
# COMPACT_ATOMS: atom_id res chain seq x y z
N MET A 1 -26.47 -3.03 -38.36
CA MET A 1 -25.02 -3.24 -38.36
C MET A 1 -24.27 -2.19 -37.55
N LEU A 2 -24.48 -0.91 -37.83
CA LEU A 2 -23.78 0.15 -37.08
C LEU A 2 -24.06 0.14 -35.57
N ALA A 3 -25.29 -0.14 -35.18
CA ALA A 3 -25.66 -0.23 -33.75
C ALA A 3 -24.90 -1.32 -33.00
N LYS A 4 -24.60 -2.45 -33.64
CA LYS A 4 -23.84 -3.53 -33.05
C LYS A 4 -22.37 -3.14 -32.81
N PHE A 5 -21.78 -2.40 -33.73
CA PHE A 5 -20.41 -1.90 -33.56
C PHE A 5 -20.31 -0.90 -32.42
N ALA A 6 -21.25 0.01 -32.32
CA ALA A 6 -21.26 0.99 -31.23
C ALA A 6 -21.41 0.33 -29.86
N ALA A 7 -22.30 -0.66 -29.74
CA ALA A 7 -22.47 -1.40 -28.50
C ALA A 7 -21.22 -2.19 -28.10
N GLY A 8 -20.52 -2.80 -29.08
CA GLY A 8 -19.30 -3.54 -28.82
C GLY A 8 -18.15 -2.62 -28.35
N ALA A 9 -18.01 -1.45 -28.96
CA ALA A 9 -17.00 -0.49 -28.56
C ALA A 9 -17.25 0.04 -27.14
N LEU A 10 -18.49 0.33 -26.80
CA LEU A 10 -18.85 0.78 -25.47
C LEU A 10 -18.54 -0.28 -24.41
N TYR A 11 -18.84 -1.53 -24.69
CA TYR A 11 -18.54 -2.65 -23.79
C TYR A 11 -17.04 -2.78 -23.52
N LEU A 12 -16.20 -2.67 -24.55
CA LEU A 12 -14.75 -2.72 -24.39
C LEU A 12 -14.23 -1.58 -23.52
N LEU A 13 -14.74 -0.36 -23.67
CA LEU A 13 -14.37 0.78 -22.84
C LEU A 13 -14.71 0.54 -21.36
N LEU A 14 -15.88 -0.02 -21.08
CA LEU A 14 -16.27 -0.35 -19.71
C LEU A 14 -15.36 -1.42 -19.10
N ALA A 15 -14.96 -2.44 -19.88
CA ALA A 15 -14.06 -3.49 -19.40
C ALA A 15 -12.68 -2.92 -19.05
N VAL A 16 -12.14 -2.01 -19.86
CA VAL A 16 -10.87 -1.34 -19.59
C VAL A 16 -10.97 -0.47 -18.34
N ALA A 17 -12.05 0.30 -18.18
CA ALA A 17 -12.27 1.11 -16.98
C ALA A 17 -12.36 0.25 -15.72
N ALA A 18 -13.04 -0.90 -15.78
CA ALA A 18 -13.13 -1.83 -14.65
C ALA A 18 -11.75 -2.35 -14.23
N ARG A 19 -10.89 -2.70 -15.20
CA ARG A 19 -9.52 -3.14 -14.90
C ARG A 19 -8.70 -2.02 -14.25
N SER A 20 -8.85 -0.79 -14.71
CA SER A 20 -8.19 0.37 -14.11
C SER A 20 -8.62 0.59 -12.66
N GLN A 21 -9.88 0.27 -12.35
CA GLN A 21 -10.43 0.39 -10.99
C GLN A 21 -9.96 -0.72 -10.05
N GLU A 22 -9.55 -1.88 -10.58
CA GLU A 22 -8.96 -2.94 -9.75
C GLU A 22 -7.64 -2.53 -9.15
N GLY A 23 -7.04 -1.53 -9.73
CA GLY A 23 -6.11 -0.66 -9.08
C GLY A 23 -4.71 -1.17 -8.91
N PHE A 24 -3.97 -0.36 -8.26
CA PHE A 24 -2.59 -0.55 -7.91
C PHE A 24 -2.47 -1.57 -6.76
N PRO A 25 -1.45 -2.45 -6.77
CA PRO A 25 -1.38 -3.55 -5.79
C PRO A 25 -1.39 -3.12 -4.32
N LEU A 26 -0.96 -1.91 -4.01
CA LEU A 26 -0.93 -1.40 -2.64
C LEU A 26 -2.17 -0.61 -2.24
N ASP A 27 -3.06 -0.27 -3.17
CA ASP A 27 -4.25 0.51 -2.85
C ASP A 27 -5.12 -0.20 -1.82
N GLY A 28 -5.56 0.54 -0.82
CA GLY A 28 -6.47 0.06 0.19
C GLY A 28 -6.01 0.32 1.61
N THR A 29 -6.66 -0.35 2.53
CA THR A 29 -6.38 -0.29 3.95
C THR A 29 -5.63 -1.54 4.38
N TRP A 30 -4.52 -1.34 5.06
CA TRP A 30 -3.65 -2.40 5.55
C TRP A 30 -3.64 -2.37 7.07
N ARG A 31 -3.80 -3.55 7.69
CA ARG A 31 -3.76 -3.69 9.14
C ARG A 31 -2.74 -4.73 9.54
N GLY A 32 -2.01 -4.43 10.59
CA GLY A 32 -1.01 -5.34 11.10
C GLY A 32 -0.34 -4.80 12.34
N GLU A 33 0.92 -5.17 12.52
CA GLU A 33 1.68 -4.82 13.70
C GLU A 33 3.18 -4.78 13.41
N TRP A 34 3.89 -4.05 14.22
CA TRP A 34 5.34 -3.99 14.20
C TRP A 34 5.88 -4.01 15.62
N GLY A 35 7.10 -4.49 15.77
CA GLY A 35 7.76 -4.53 17.06
C GLY A 35 8.22 -5.95 17.45
N PRO A 36 8.88 -6.07 18.60
CA PRO A 36 9.37 -7.36 19.08
C PRO A 36 8.22 -8.24 19.60
N ASP A 37 8.47 -9.54 19.68
CA ASP A 37 7.53 -10.45 20.32
C ASP A 37 7.27 -10.02 21.76
N GLY A 38 5.97 -9.95 22.13
CA GLY A 38 5.55 -9.49 23.45
C GLY A 38 5.45 -7.98 23.60
N GLY A 39 5.85 -7.20 22.57
CA GLY A 39 5.79 -5.75 22.61
C GLY A 39 5.34 -5.12 21.31
N LYS A 40 4.47 -5.80 20.55
CA LYS A 40 4.03 -5.35 19.25
C LYS A 40 3.03 -4.21 19.34
N SER A 41 3.16 -3.27 18.43
CA SER A 41 2.26 -2.13 18.27
C SER A 41 1.37 -2.34 17.05
N ALA A 42 0.06 -2.15 17.22
CA ALA A 42 -0.88 -2.19 16.12
C ALA A 42 -0.65 -1.02 15.17
N VAL A 43 -0.79 -1.26 13.88
CA VAL A 43 -0.62 -0.24 12.86
C VAL A 43 -1.65 -0.39 11.75
N VAL A 44 -2.12 0.73 11.25
CA VAL A 44 -2.99 0.82 10.07
C VAL A 44 -2.29 1.72 9.06
N ILE A 45 -2.17 1.27 7.83
CA ILE A 45 -1.66 2.10 6.73
C ILE A 45 -2.71 2.13 5.63
N VAL A 46 -3.09 3.32 5.21
CA VAL A 46 -3.97 3.52 4.05
C VAL A 46 -3.14 4.04 2.91
N MET A 47 -3.20 3.38 1.77
CA MET A 47 -2.41 3.75 0.59
C MET A 47 -3.31 3.95 -0.62
N LYS A 48 -2.95 4.94 -1.43
CA LYS A 48 -3.63 5.22 -2.69
C LYS A 48 -2.65 5.73 -3.72
N TRP A 49 -2.67 5.10 -4.89
CA TRP A 49 -1.86 5.52 -6.01
C TRP A 49 -2.60 6.57 -6.84
N ASP A 50 -1.90 7.65 -7.21
CA ASP A 50 -2.49 8.75 -7.97
C ASP A 50 -2.14 8.71 -9.46
N GLY A 51 -1.48 7.65 -9.92
CA GLY A 51 -0.99 7.50 -11.28
C GLY A 51 0.53 7.69 -11.39
N THR A 52 1.16 8.25 -10.37
CA THR A 52 2.59 8.52 -10.33
C THR A 52 3.21 8.08 -9.02
N ASN A 53 2.60 8.46 -7.92
CA ASN A 53 3.09 8.17 -6.57
C ASN A 53 2.03 7.48 -5.73
N VAL A 54 2.48 6.78 -4.70
CA VAL A 54 1.62 6.27 -3.63
C VAL A 54 1.54 7.35 -2.57
N ASN A 55 0.32 7.76 -2.23
CA ASN A 55 0.05 8.62 -1.10
C ASN A 55 -0.46 7.77 0.04
N GLY A 56 0.16 7.89 1.20
CA GLY A 56 -0.15 7.04 2.32
C GLY A 56 -0.35 7.78 3.63
N MET A 57 -1.08 7.11 4.52
CA MET A 57 -1.31 7.55 5.88
C MET A 57 -1.02 6.40 6.84
N ILE A 58 -0.11 6.62 7.78
CA ILE A 58 0.16 5.69 8.87
C ILE A 58 -0.68 6.14 10.07
N ASN A 59 -1.49 5.22 10.58
CA ASN A 59 -2.38 5.45 11.72
C ASN A 59 -3.27 6.69 11.53
N PRO A 60 -4.25 6.64 10.59
CA PRO A 60 -5.15 7.77 10.36
C PRO A 60 -5.82 8.24 11.65
N GLY A 61 -5.93 9.56 11.80
CA GLY A 61 -6.48 10.19 12.99
C GLY A 61 -5.68 11.42 13.41
N PRO A 62 -5.79 11.84 14.68
CA PRO A 62 -5.12 13.05 15.15
C PRO A 62 -3.59 13.00 15.06
N ASN A 63 -3.01 11.81 15.13
CA ASN A 63 -1.56 11.61 15.10
C ASN A 63 -1.08 11.00 13.79
N VAL A 64 -1.80 11.21 12.70
CA VAL A 64 -1.47 10.62 11.40
C VAL A 64 -0.06 11.04 10.95
N VAL A 65 0.65 10.06 10.37
CA VAL A 65 1.91 10.29 9.67
C VAL A 65 1.67 10.07 8.18
N ARG A 66 2.00 11.04 7.36
CA ARG A 66 1.77 10.98 5.91
C ARG A 66 3.07 10.71 5.18
N PHE A 67 2.97 9.99 4.07
CA PHE A 67 4.08 9.78 3.16
C PHE A 67 3.60 9.81 1.71
N ALA A 68 4.52 10.07 0.79
CA ALA A 68 4.25 10.02 -0.64
C ALA A 68 5.53 9.64 -1.38
N GLY A 69 5.39 8.93 -2.48
CA GLY A 69 6.52 8.58 -3.33
C GLY A 69 6.30 7.31 -4.13
N PRO A 70 7.30 6.91 -4.94
CA PRO A 70 7.25 5.66 -5.70
C PRO A 70 7.59 4.48 -4.78
N VAL A 71 6.67 4.10 -3.94
CA VAL A 71 6.84 3.16 -2.83
C VAL A 71 7.12 1.73 -3.30
N LEU A 72 6.54 1.32 -4.42
CA LEU A 72 6.61 -0.05 -4.90
C LEU A 72 7.64 -0.21 -6.02
N GLU A 73 8.52 -1.22 -5.89
CA GLU A 73 9.36 -1.71 -6.98
C GLU A 73 8.73 -2.95 -7.57
N PRO A 74 8.07 -2.85 -8.75
CA PRO A 74 7.33 -4.00 -9.30
C PRO A 74 8.21 -5.12 -9.84
N SER A 75 9.48 -4.87 -10.10
CA SER A 75 10.37 -5.92 -10.63
C SER A 75 10.61 -7.04 -9.64
N ASP A 76 10.57 -6.76 -8.34
CA ASP A 76 10.80 -7.74 -7.28
C ASP A 76 9.75 -7.69 -6.16
N TRP A 77 8.72 -6.88 -6.33
CA TRP A 77 7.63 -6.71 -5.37
C TRP A 77 8.10 -6.25 -3.99
N THR A 78 9.12 -5.43 -3.95
CA THR A 78 9.55 -4.79 -2.71
C THR A 78 8.88 -3.43 -2.51
N VAL A 79 8.68 -3.09 -1.25
CA VAL A 79 8.03 -1.86 -0.83
C VAL A 79 8.98 -1.11 0.08
N HIS A 80 9.23 0.15 -0.22
CA HIS A 80 10.07 1.03 0.58
C HIS A 80 9.30 2.30 0.90
N ILE A 81 9.05 2.53 2.18
CA ILE A 81 8.33 3.71 2.66
C ILE A 81 9.27 4.53 3.52
N GLU A 82 9.37 5.81 3.22
CA GLU A 82 10.05 6.79 4.06
C GLU A 82 9.04 7.80 4.57
N ALA A 83 9.01 7.98 5.87
CA ALA A 83 8.10 8.91 6.54
C ALA A 83 8.83 9.58 7.69
N GLN A 84 8.18 10.53 8.32
CA GLN A 84 8.71 11.24 9.46
C GLN A 84 7.65 11.31 10.55
N SER A 85 7.99 10.87 11.76
CA SER A 85 7.07 10.95 12.88
C SER A 85 6.82 12.42 13.26
N ARG A 86 5.84 12.65 14.12
CA ARG A 86 5.46 14.02 14.52
C ARG A 86 6.59 14.76 15.22
N ASP A 87 7.45 14.04 15.94
CA ASP A 87 8.62 14.59 16.61
C ASP A 87 9.86 14.65 15.70
N GLY A 88 9.71 14.41 14.41
CA GLY A 88 10.76 14.57 13.42
C GLY A 88 11.66 13.37 13.23
N GLN A 89 11.37 12.23 13.85
CA GLN A 89 12.18 11.03 13.69
C GLN A 89 11.86 10.32 12.37
N PRO A 90 12.88 9.90 11.62
CA PRO A 90 12.63 9.16 10.39
C PRO A 90 12.04 7.77 10.68
N ILE A 91 11.10 7.39 9.83
CA ILE A 91 10.52 6.05 9.81
C ILE A 91 10.85 5.45 8.45
N VAL A 92 11.48 4.28 8.44
CA VAL A 92 11.79 3.57 7.20
C VAL A 92 11.17 2.17 7.28
N ILE A 93 10.33 1.85 6.31
CA ILE A 93 9.69 0.54 6.23
C ILE A 93 10.15 -0.13 4.95
N ASP A 94 10.77 -1.29 5.08
CA ASP A 94 11.17 -2.13 3.96
C ASP A 94 10.45 -3.46 4.05
N ALA A 95 9.69 -3.80 3.03
CA ALA A 95 8.83 -4.96 3.05
C ALA A 95 8.78 -5.66 1.70
N LYS A 96 8.33 -6.90 1.73
CA LYS A 96 8.02 -7.72 0.56
C LYS A 96 6.51 -7.85 0.43
N LEU A 97 6.01 -7.60 -0.78
CA LEU A 97 4.61 -7.80 -1.09
C LEU A 97 4.42 -9.24 -1.57
N ASP A 98 3.56 -9.98 -0.87
CA ASP A 98 3.24 -11.37 -1.18
C ASP A 98 1.74 -11.56 -1.39
N ASP A 99 1.37 -12.73 -1.90
CA ASP A 99 -0.02 -13.12 -2.15
C ASP A 99 -0.75 -12.14 -3.09
N ILE A 100 -0.06 -11.71 -4.13
CA ILE A 100 -0.56 -10.67 -5.04
C ILE A 100 -1.83 -11.12 -5.77
N GLY A 101 -1.98 -12.41 -6.03
CA GLY A 101 -3.18 -12.96 -6.64
C GLY A 101 -4.35 -13.11 -5.68
N SER A 102 -4.14 -12.90 -4.38
CA SER A 102 -5.17 -12.99 -3.34
C SER A 102 -5.79 -11.63 -3.07
N TYR A 103 -7.03 -11.63 -2.59
CA TYR A 103 -7.66 -10.44 -2.08
C TYR A 103 -6.92 -9.91 -0.84
N ASN A 104 -6.49 -10.81 0.05
CA ASN A 104 -5.77 -10.47 1.27
C ASN A 104 -4.25 -10.58 1.03
N ARG A 105 -3.70 -9.59 0.35
CA ARG A 105 -2.26 -9.48 0.15
C ARG A 105 -1.55 -9.18 1.46
N THR A 106 -0.30 -9.57 1.55
CA THR A 106 0.50 -9.36 2.75
C THR A 106 1.75 -8.53 2.46
N LEU A 107 2.14 -7.74 3.45
CA LEU A 107 3.43 -7.04 3.50
C LEU A 107 4.17 -7.53 4.74
N SER A 108 5.41 -7.94 4.58
CA SER A 108 6.25 -8.35 5.70
C SER A 108 7.67 -7.88 5.50
N GLY A 109 8.30 -7.46 6.57
CA GLY A 109 9.65 -6.95 6.52
C GLY A 109 10.06 -6.28 7.81
N THR A 110 10.63 -5.09 7.70
CA THR A 110 11.19 -4.37 8.83
C THR A 110 10.66 -2.95 8.92
N TRP A 111 10.54 -2.48 10.15
CA TRP A 111 10.20 -1.11 10.51
C TRP A 111 11.35 -0.53 11.32
N LYS A 112 11.97 0.53 10.80
CA LYS A 112 13.08 1.19 11.46
C LYS A 112 12.65 2.57 11.91
N GLN A 113 12.74 2.81 13.20
CA GLN A 113 12.39 4.09 13.82
C GLN A 113 13.27 4.32 15.04
N ALA A 114 13.73 5.55 15.22
CA ALA A 114 14.60 5.93 16.34
C ALA A 114 15.86 5.05 16.42
N GLY A 115 16.41 4.64 15.28
CA GLY A 115 17.61 3.80 15.21
C GLY A 115 17.38 2.33 15.56
N VAL A 116 16.16 1.92 15.83
CA VAL A 116 15.81 0.54 16.17
C VAL A 116 15.04 -0.10 15.02
N GLU A 117 15.47 -1.27 14.58
CA GLU A 117 14.83 -2.05 13.53
C GLU A 117 14.03 -3.18 14.15
N GLN A 118 12.75 -3.28 13.77
CA GLN A 118 11.82 -4.26 14.32
C GLN A 118 11.08 -5.00 13.21
N PRO A 119 10.61 -6.23 13.45
CA PRO A 119 9.76 -6.94 12.50
C PRO A 119 8.45 -6.19 12.26
N PHE A 120 7.95 -6.35 11.03
CA PHE A 120 6.74 -5.70 10.58
C PHE A 120 5.94 -6.65 9.70
N LYS A 121 4.64 -6.71 9.91
CA LYS A 121 3.75 -7.52 9.10
C LYS A 121 2.35 -6.92 9.07
N MET A 122 1.75 -6.89 7.88
CA MET A 122 0.36 -6.48 7.74
C MET A 122 -0.30 -7.17 6.55
N ALA A 123 -1.63 -7.14 6.53
CA ALA A 123 -2.45 -7.65 5.47
C ALA A 123 -3.45 -6.60 5.01
N ARG A 124 -3.80 -6.65 3.73
CA ARG A 124 -4.83 -5.78 3.17
C ARG A 124 -6.20 -6.30 3.57
N GLU A 125 -7.05 -5.37 3.98
CA GLU A 125 -8.47 -5.66 4.22
C GLU A 125 -9.25 -5.82 2.94
#